data_addffbc60e12e06b16397001f1371b09
#
_entry.id   addffbc60e12e06b16397001f1371b09
#
_cell.length_a   1.000
_cell.length_b   1.000
_cell.length_c   1.000
_cell.angle_alpha   90.00
_cell.angle_beta   90.00
_cell.angle_gamma   90.00
#
_symmetry.space_group_name_H-M   'P 1'
#
loop_
_entity.id
_entity.type
_entity.pdbx_description
1 polymer ?
#
loop_
_entity_poly.entity_id
_entity_poly.type
_entity_poly.pdbx_seq_one_letter_code
_entity_poly.pdbx_strand_id
1 'polypeptide(L)'
;MDRQRIDKWLWHARMVRTRSDATALVEAGYVRLNGKRVAAPSHPARIGDVITVALDRSVKVVRVEGVCDRRGAAPAARALYSDLTAG
;
A
#
# COMPACT_ATOMS: atom_id res chain seq x y z
N MET A 1 5.37 -13.40 -9.20
CA MET A 1 5.29 -12.88 -7.82
C MET A 1 3.86 -12.41 -7.58
N ASP A 2 3.22 -12.87 -6.50
CA ASP A 2 1.82 -12.55 -6.23
C ASP A 2 1.63 -11.81 -4.89
N ARG A 3 2.71 -11.55 -4.16
CA ARG A 3 2.68 -10.87 -2.87
C ARG A 3 3.96 -10.10 -2.64
N GLN A 4 3.89 -9.13 -1.74
CA GLN A 4 5.00 -8.25 -1.42
C GLN A 4 4.80 -7.70 0.00
N ARG A 5 5.90 -7.42 0.72
CA ARG A 5 5.82 -6.71 2.01
C ARG A 5 4.99 -5.43 1.82
N ILE A 6 4.08 -5.18 2.75
CA ILE A 6 3.16 -4.05 2.60
C ILE A 6 3.88 -2.70 2.61
N ASP A 7 4.95 -2.55 3.39
CA ASP A 7 5.74 -1.32 3.40
C ASP A 7 6.36 -1.04 2.04
N LYS A 8 6.93 -2.07 1.43
CA LYS A 8 7.54 -1.97 0.10
C LYS A 8 6.50 -1.71 -0.97
N TRP A 9 5.34 -2.37 -0.90
CA TRP A 9 4.27 -2.18 -1.86
C TRP A 9 3.72 -0.75 -1.81
N LEU A 10 3.48 -0.20 -0.61
CA LEU A 10 3.01 1.18 -0.45
C LEU A 10 3.96 2.17 -1.07
N TRP A 11 5.26 1.93 -0.93
CA TRP A 11 6.28 2.78 -1.53
C TRP A 11 6.30 2.63 -3.05
N HIS A 12 6.22 1.41 -3.58
CA HIS A 12 6.17 1.15 -5.02
C HIS A 12 4.91 1.74 -5.66
N ALA A 13 3.79 1.71 -4.96
CA ALA A 13 2.53 2.31 -5.43
C ALA A 13 2.51 3.84 -5.30
N ARG A 14 3.58 4.43 -4.81
CA ARG A 14 3.74 5.88 -4.60
C ARG A 14 2.70 6.49 -3.66
N MET A 15 2.23 5.70 -2.71
CA MET A 15 1.37 6.18 -1.63
C MET A 15 2.15 7.02 -0.64
N VAL A 16 3.46 6.79 -0.55
CA VAL A 16 4.39 7.50 0.33
C VAL A 16 5.65 7.86 -0.45
N ARG A 17 6.41 8.83 0.05
CA ARG A 17 7.64 9.29 -0.59
C ARG A 17 8.81 8.34 -0.42
N THR A 18 8.91 7.74 0.77
CA THR A 18 10.02 6.85 1.11
C THR A 18 9.49 5.56 1.71
N ARG A 19 10.29 4.52 1.65
CA ARG A 19 9.95 3.26 2.29
C ARG A 19 9.87 3.41 3.82
N SER A 20 10.71 4.27 4.39
CA SER A 20 10.67 4.58 5.82
C SER A 20 9.33 5.19 6.22
N ASP A 21 8.75 6.03 5.37
CA ASP A 21 7.42 6.61 5.61
C ASP A 21 6.36 5.50 5.64
N ALA A 22 6.46 4.52 4.74
CA ALA A 22 5.54 3.39 4.73
C ALA A 22 5.65 2.58 6.02
N THR A 23 6.86 2.30 6.46
CA THR A 23 7.12 1.59 7.71
C THR A 23 6.50 2.34 8.90
N ALA A 24 6.70 3.65 8.94
CA ALA A 24 6.16 4.49 10.02
C ALA A 24 4.63 4.46 10.05
N LEU A 25 3.97 4.52 8.89
CA LEU A 25 2.51 4.44 8.81
C LEU A 25 1.97 3.12 9.35
N VAL A 26 2.61 2.01 8.98
CA VAL A 26 2.20 0.69 9.45
C VAL A 26 2.37 0.61 10.96
N GLU A 27 3.53 1.02 11.47
CA GLU A 27 3.82 0.95 12.91
C GLU A 27 2.92 1.85 13.73
N ALA A 28 2.50 2.99 13.16
CA ALA A 28 1.59 3.91 13.83
C ALA A 28 0.11 3.44 13.78
N GLY A 29 -0.20 2.38 13.04
CA GLY A 29 -1.54 1.84 12.99
C GLY A 29 -2.44 2.45 11.92
N TYR A 30 -1.87 3.13 10.93
CA TYR A 30 -2.62 3.83 9.89
C TYR A 30 -2.85 2.98 8.63
N VAL A 31 -2.53 1.70 8.68
CA VAL A 31 -2.69 0.80 7.53
C VAL A 31 -3.52 -0.41 7.94
N ARG A 32 -4.55 -0.70 7.15
CA ARG A 32 -5.39 -1.89 7.31
C ARG A 32 -5.33 -2.74 6.05
N LEU A 33 -5.39 -4.04 6.22
CA LEU A 33 -5.45 -5.00 5.14
C LEU A 33 -6.73 -5.80 5.30
N ASN A 34 -7.62 -5.71 4.30
CA ASN A 34 -8.92 -6.35 4.34
C ASN A 34 -9.70 -6.00 5.63
N GLY A 35 -9.61 -4.75 6.04
CA GLY A 35 -10.32 -4.23 7.21
C GLY A 35 -9.63 -4.45 8.55
N LYS A 36 -8.49 -5.14 8.58
CA LYS A 36 -7.77 -5.42 9.83
C LYS A 36 -6.47 -4.64 9.88
N ARG A 37 -6.18 -4.09 11.05
CA ARG A 37 -4.92 -3.38 11.27
C ARG A 37 -3.72 -4.29 11.02
N VAL A 38 -2.77 -3.77 10.24
CA VAL A 38 -1.51 -4.47 9.98
C VAL A 38 -0.54 -4.16 11.11
N ALA A 39 -0.05 -5.19 11.77
CA ALA A 39 0.83 -5.01 12.93
C ALA A 39 2.30 -4.83 12.54
N ALA A 40 2.74 -5.44 11.44
CA ALA A 40 4.14 -5.41 11.05
C ALA A 40 4.32 -4.91 9.62
N PRO A 41 5.33 -4.04 9.36
CA PRO A 41 5.62 -3.57 8.00
C PRO A 41 5.96 -4.70 7.02
N SER A 42 6.45 -5.82 7.52
CA SER A 42 6.78 -6.97 6.69
C SER A 42 5.59 -7.84 6.32
N HIS A 43 4.39 -7.53 6.83
CA HIS A 43 3.20 -8.31 6.51
C HIS A 43 2.97 -8.33 4.99
N PRO A 44 2.72 -9.51 4.40
CA PRO A 44 2.56 -9.58 2.95
C PRO A 44 1.20 -9.02 2.50
N ALA A 45 1.23 -8.21 1.43
CA ALA A 45 0.06 -7.81 0.67
C ALA A 45 0.03 -8.65 -0.61
N ARG A 46 -1.14 -9.20 -0.93
CA ARG A 46 -1.31 -10.08 -2.09
C ARG A 46 -2.24 -9.45 -3.10
N ILE A 47 -2.10 -9.86 -4.36
CA ILE A 47 -3.04 -9.43 -5.41
C ILE A 47 -4.45 -9.79 -4.98
N GLY A 48 -5.37 -8.82 -5.07
CA GLY A 48 -6.75 -8.97 -4.62
C GLY A 48 -7.02 -8.42 -3.23
N ASP A 49 -6.00 -8.20 -2.41
CA ASP A 49 -6.19 -7.62 -1.08
C ASP A 49 -6.61 -6.16 -1.19
N VAL A 50 -7.43 -5.72 -0.23
CA VAL A 50 -7.85 -4.33 -0.12
C VAL A 50 -7.09 -3.68 1.01
N ILE A 51 -6.39 -2.60 0.69
CA ILE A 51 -5.58 -1.84 1.64
C ILE A 51 -6.25 -0.50 1.92
N THR A 52 -6.42 -0.17 3.19
CA THR A 52 -6.86 1.15 3.63
C THR A 52 -5.67 1.83 4.29
N VAL A 53 -5.30 3.00 3.80
CA VAL A 53 -4.18 3.76 4.35
C VAL A 53 -4.62 5.18 4.68
N ALA A 54 -4.38 5.59 5.92
CA ALA A 54 -4.67 6.96 6.36
C ALA A 54 -3.43 7.82 6.11
N LEU A 55 -3.57 8.75 5.19
CA LEU A 55 -2.54 9.73 4.87
C LEU A 55 -2.89 11.07 5.53
N ASP A 56 -1.98 12.05 5.46
CA ASP A 56 -2.15 13.32 6.19
C ASP A 56 -3.51 13.99 5.98
N ARG A 57 -4.02 13.99 4.76
CA ARG A 57 -5.23 14.73 4.41
C ARG A 57 -6.33 13.86 3.81
N SER A 58 -6.10 12.58 3.71
CA SER A 58 -7.07 11.70 3.06
C SER A 58 -6.88 10.26 3.49
N VAL A 59 -7.96 9.49 3.36
CA VAL A 59 -7.89 8.04 3.50
C VAL A 59 -8.03 7.45 2.11
N LYS A 60 -7.10 6.58 1.74
CA LYS A 60 -7.13 5.87 0.48
C LYS A 60 -7.54 4.43 0.70
N VAL A 61 -8.46 3.95 -0.11
CA VAL A 61 -8.85 2.54 -0.15
C VAL A 61 -8.52 2.02 -1.53
N VAL A 62 -7.64 1.03 -1.61
CA VAL A 62 -7.14 0.52 -2.90
C VAL A 62 -7.12 -1.00 -2.89
N ARG A 63 -7.37 -1.60 -4.06
CA ARG A 63 -7.18 -3.03 -4.26
C ARG A 63 -5.82 -3.26 -4.90
N VAL A 64 -5.07 -4.22 -4.38
CA VAL A 64 -3.79 -4.61 -4.97
C VAL A 64 -4.07 -5.35 -6.28
N GLU A 65 -3.58 -4.81 -7.38
CA GLU A 65 -3.71 -5.43 -8.70
C GLU A 65 -2.39 -6.04 -9.18
N GLY A 66 -1.29 -5.61 -8.61
CA GLY A 66 0.01 -6.12 -8.97
C GLY A 66 1.08 -5.78 -7.95
N VAL A 67 2.21 -6.44 -8.09
CA VAL A 67 3.43 -6.20 -7.30
C VAL A 67 4.60 -6.04 -8.27
N CYS A 68 5.67 -5.40 -7.84
CA CYS A 68 6.82 -5.18 -8.72
C CYS A 68 8.13 -5.21 -7.94
N ASP A 69 9.23 -5.40 -8.66
CA ASP A 69 10.57 -5.55 -8.06
C ASP A 69 11.19 -4.22 -7.66
N ARG A 70 10.75 -3.13 -8.29
CA ARG A 70 11.35 -1.81 -8.06
C ARG A 70 10.31 -0.72 -8.23
N ARG A 71 10.60 0.44 -7.63
CA ARG A 71 9.72 1.59 -7.74
C ARG A 71 9.83 2.19 -9.13
N GLY A 72 8.70 2.20 -9.86
CA GLY A 72 8.61 2.75 -11.20
C GLY A 72 8.14 4.20 -11.22
N ALA A 73 7.95 4.72 -12.42
CA ALA A 73 7.34 6.02 -12.64
C ALA A 73 5.85 6.00 -12.24
N ALA A 74 5.23 7.18 -12.12
CA ALA A 74 3.84 7.29 -11.67
C ALA A 74 2.84 6.43 -12.49
N PRO A 75 2.92 6.35 -13.83
CA PRO A 75 2.00 5.46 -14.56
C PRO A 75 2.17 3.99 -14.19
N ALA A 76 3.40 3.52 -13.99
CA ALA A 76 3.65 2.15 -13.57
C ALA A 76 3.11 1.90 -12.15
N ALA A 77 3.24 2.88 -11.26
CA ALA A 77 2.72 2.77 -9.90
C ALA A 77 1.19 2.65 -9.90
N ARG A 78 0.51 3.41 -10.74
CA ARG A 78 -0.97 3.35 -10.82
C ARG A 78 -1.47 2.01 -11.32
N ALA A 79 -0.67 1.27 -12.08
CA ALA A 79 -1.03 -0.05 -12.55
C ALA A 79 -1.01 -1.10 -11.41
N LEU A 80 -0.43 -0.78 -10.26
CA LEU A 80 -0.35 -1.70 -9.13
C LEU A 80 -1.64 -1.78 -8.33
N TYR A 81 -2.58 -0.87 -8.54
CA TYR A 81 -3.80 -0.84 -7.74
C TYR A 81 -4.99 -0.28 -8.50
N SER A 82 -6.17 -0.62 -8.00
CA SER A 82 -7.44 0.05 -8.35
C SER A 82 -7.85 0.93 -7.18
N ASP A 83 -8.17 2.20 -7.44
CA ASP A 83 -8.60 3.13 -6.40
C ASP A 83 -10.08 2.88 -6.10
N LEU A 84 -10.36 2.45 -4.88
CA LEU A 84 -11.71 2.17 -4.40
C LEU A 84 -12.22 3.28 -3.46
N THR A 85 -11.45 4.34 -3.30
CA THR A 85 -11.79 5.41 -2.36
C THR A 85 -13.11 6.07 -2.77
N ALA A 86 -14.05 6.14 -1.85
CA ALA A 86 -15.33 6.81 -2.06
C ALA A 86 -15.10 8.31 -2.15
N GLY A 87 -15.57 8.87 -3.19
CA GLY A 87 -15.38 10.23 -3.54
C GLY A 87 -15.53 11.43 -2.98
#